data_7a4fbb4ab66ed07d7608c4b206fc398b
#
_entry.id   7a4fbb4ab66ed07d7608c4b206fc398b
#
_cell.length_a   1.000
_cell.length_b   1.000
_cell.length_c   1.000
_cell.angle_alpha   90.00
_cell.angle_beta   90.00
_cell.angle_gamma   90.00
#
_symmetry.space_group_name_H-M   'P 1'
#
loop_
_entity.id
_entity.type
_entity.pdbx_description
1 polymer ?
#
loop_
_entity_poly.entity_id
_entity_poly.type
_entity_poly.pdbx_seq_one_letter_code
_entity_poly.pdbx_strand_id
1 'polypeptide(L)'
;MKKALFAGIALASLMSGTTAQAQSISCTYMLLRVYRAELEYCRVPLPAQREARYQRMKAGLEQFIRANGKNDPEALIKGVDNNIQRALSGLKSCQSEDFRLAQRAMDQLTEPENEAMVNGTLKIPRDPQLGTCG
;
A
#
# COMPACT_ATOMS: atom_id res chain seq x y z
N MET A 1 -18.86 49.77 -2.89
CA MET A 1 -18.56 49.18 -2.54
C MET A 1 -18.74 47.87 -2.47
N LYS A 2 -18.78 47.02 -2.28
CA LYS A 2 -18.90 45.84 -2.15
C LYS A 2 -18.26 44.99 -2.87
N LYS A 3 -17.98 43.99 -2.84
CA LYS A 3 -17.49 43.02 -3.40
C LYS A 3 -16.64 42.32 -2.99
N ALA A 4 -16.38 41.39 -3.09
CA ALA A 4 -15.40 40.63 -2.84
C ALA A 4 -15.72 39.63 -2.00
N LEU A 5 -15.88 38.70 -2.03
CA LEU A 5 -15.98 37.65 -1.20
C LEU A 5 -16.46 36.49 -1.85
N PHE A 6 -15.81 35.85 -2.72
CA PHE A 6 -16.28 34.61 -3.19
C PHE A 6 -15.17 33.79 -3.74
N ALA A 7 -14.03 33.78 -3.15
CA ALA A 7 -12.97 32.99 -3.70
C ALA A 7 -12.58 31.81 -2.84
N GLY A 8 -13.27 31.56 -1.77
CA GLY A 8 -12.76 30.60 -0.83
C GLY A 8 -13.44 29.25 -0.78
N ILE A 9 -14.53 29.09 -1.50
CA ILE A 9 -15.35 27.91 -1.26
C ILE A 9 -15.11 26.78 -2.23
N ALA A 10 -14.57 27.09 -3.37
CA ALA A 10 -14.40 26.08 -4.41
C ALA A 10 -13.27 25.08 -4.15
N LEU A 11 -12.29 25.50 -3.36
CA LEU A 11 -11.12 24.65 -3.16
C LEU A 11 -11.34 23.54 -2.16
N ALA A 12 -12.22 23.75 -1.22
CA ALA A 12 -12.46 22.74 -0.21
C ALA A 12 -13.20 21.51 -0.75
N SER A 13 -14.03 21.71 -1.77
CA SER A 13 -14.79 20.61 -2.33
C SER A 13 -13.94 19.68 -3.19
N LEU A 14 -12.86 20.19 -3.75
CA LEU A 14 -11.99 19.35 -4.55
C LEU A 14 -11.14 18.39 -3.71
N MET A 15 -10.81 18.81 -2.52
CA MET A 15 -10.00 17.94 -1.63
C MET A 15 -10.82 16.81 -1.02
N SER A 16 -12.09 17.02 -0.76
CA SER A 16 -12.91 15.96 -0.20
C SER A 16 -13.23 14.88 -1.22
N GLY A 17 -13.19 15.16 -2.51
CA GLY A 17 -13.39 14.16 -3.54
C GLY A 17 -12.25 13.17 -3.66
N THR A 18 -11.01 13.61 -3.41
CA THR A 18 -9.86 12.72 -3.52
C THR A 18 -9.71 11.79 -2.32
N THR A 19 -10.26 12.14 -1.18
CA THR A 19 -10.18 11.30 0.01
C THR A 19 -11.20 10.17 0.02
N ALA A 20 -12.19 10.21 -0.89
CA ALA A 20 -13.24 9.20 -0.94
C ALA A 20 -12.77 7.88 -1.55
N GLN A 21 -11.63 7.86 -2.25
CA GLN A 21 -11.13 6.67 -2.92
C GLN A 21 -9.97 6.06 -2.15
N ALA A 22 -10.30 5.46 -1.02
CA ALA A 22 -9.29 4.80 -0.21
C ALA A 22 -8.78 3.56 -0.92
N GLN A 23 -7.48 3.33 -0.83
CA GLN A 23 -6.84 2.14 -1.33
C GLN A 23 -7.37 0.91 -0.57
N SER A 24 -7.61 -0.19 -1.28
CA SER A 24 -8.08 -1.41 -0.65
C SER A 24 -6.99 -2.03 0.23
N ILE A 25 -7.40 -2.77 1.23
CA ILE A 25 -6.48 -3.50 2.11
C ILE A 25 -5.68 -4.52 1.30
N SER A 26 -6.34 -5.24 0.39
CA SER A 26 -5.67 -6.22 -0.46
C SER A 26 -4.63 -5.58 -1.37
N CYS A 27 -4.90 -4.37 -1.87
CA CYS A 27 -3.92 -3.65 -2.68
C CYS A 27 -2.72 -3.20 -1.86
N THR A 28 -2.95 -2.67 -0.66
CA THR A 28 -1.87 -2.29 0.25
C THR A 28 -0.97 -3.50 0.53
N TYR A 29 -1.57 -4.65 0.80
CA TYR A 29 -0.85 -5.89 1.03
C TYR A 29 -0.02 -6.30 -0.19
N MET A 30 -0.64 -6.27 -1.37
CA MET A 30 0.04 -6.62 -2.62
C MET A 30 1.25 -5.73 -2.87
N LEU A 31 1.08 -4.42 -2.77
CA LEU A 31 2.17 -3.47 -3.01
C LEU A 31 3.31 -3.64 -2.02
N LEU A 32 2.98 -3.84 -0.75
CA LEU A 32 3.97 -4.09 0.28
C LEU A 32 4.83 -5.32 -0.05
N ARG A 33 4.17 -6.41 -0.47
CA ARG A 33 4.83 -7.66 -0.81
C ARG A 33 5.65 -7.57 -2.10
N VAL A 34 5.10 -6.94 -3.12
CA VAL A 34 5.77 -6.81 -4.43
C VAL A 34 7.04 -5.96 -4.30
N TYR A 35 6.95 -4.81 -3.69
CA TYR A 35 8.13 -3.95 -3.55
C TYR A 35 9.21 -4.60 -2.68
N ARG A 36 8.81 -5.30 -1.62
CA ARG A 36 9.78 -6.01 -0.79
C ARG A 36 10.49 -7.10 -1.59
N ALA A 37 9.76 -7.83 -2.43
CA ALA A 37 10.32 -8.89 -3.26
C ALA A 37 11.31 -8.32 -4.29
N GLU A 38 11.02 -7.16 -4.86
CA GLU A 38 11.96 -6.51 -5.78
C GLU A 38 13.25 -6.11 -5.09
N LEU A 39 13.17 -5.58 -3.87
CA LEU A 39 14.37 -5.28 -3.09
C LEU A 39 15.18 -6.55 -2.79
N GLU A 40 14.52 -7.63 -2.42
CA GLU A 40 15.19 -8.91 -2.19
C GLU A 40 15.88 -9.44 -3.45
N TYR A 41 15.17 -9.36 -4.57
CA TYR A 41 15.72 -9.79 -5.86
C TYR A 41 16.99 -9.03 -6.21
N CYS A 42 17.02 -7.75 -5.93
CA CYS A 42 18.18 -6.90 -6.19
C CYS A 42 19.16 -6.85 -5.01
N ARG A 43 18.96 -7.66 -3.99
CA ARG A 43 19.84 -7.79 -2.82
C ARG A 43 20.03 -6.48 -2.06
N VAL A 44 18.98 -5.70 -1.97
CA VAL A 44 18.97 -4.46 -1.19
C VAL A 44 18.27 -4.75 0.15
N PRO A 45 19.01 -4.79 1.26
CA PRO A 45 18.38 -5.05 2.56
C PRO A 45 17.64 -3.84 3.07
N LEU A 46 16.61 -4.06 3.88
CA LEU A 46 16.02 -3.00 4.68
C LEU A 46 16.79 -2.86 5.99
N PRO A 47 16.96 -1.64 6.50
CA PRO A 47 17.44 -1.47 7.86
C PRO A 47 16.56 -2.22 8.86
N ALA A 48 17.15 -2.70 9.95
CA ALA A 48 16.48 -3.59 10.90
C ALA A 48 15.12 -3.08 11.38
N GLN A 49 15.01 -1.78 11.66
CA GLN A 49 13.76 -1.20 12.12
C GLN A 49 12.69 -1.18 11.03
N ARG A 50 13.08 -0.94 9.78
CA ARG A 50 12.16 -0.96 8.65
C ARG A 50 11.71 -2.39 8.35
N GLU A 51 12.62 -3.34 8.43
CA GLU A 51 12.26 -4.75 8.27
C GLU A 51 11.26 -5.19 9.34
N ALA A 52 11.46 -4.78 10.58
CA ALA A 52 10.53 -5.10 11.65
C ALA A 52 9.13 -4.52 11.37
N ARG A 53 9.06 -3.27 10.90
CA ARG A 53 7.78 -2.66 10.51
C ARG A 53 7.12 -3.40 9.35
N TYR A 54 7.92 -3.77 8.35
CA TYR A 54 7.42 -4.56 7.24
C TYR A 54 6.77 -5.85 7.72
N GLN A 55 7.45 -6.59 8.59
CA GLN A 55 6.94 -7.87 9.09
C GLN A 55 5.65 -7.68 9.89
N ARG A 56 5.58 -6.64 10.72
CA ARG A 56 4.36 -6.35 11.49
C ARG A 56 3.20 -5.99 10.59
N MET A 57 3.42 -5.12 9.59
CA MET A 57 2.39 -4.74 8.65
C MET A 57 1.92 -5.92 7.83
N LYS A 58 2.85 -6.73 7.34
CA LYS A 58 2.52 -7.94 6.58
C LYS A 58 1.63 -8.87 7.40
N ALA A 59 2.02 -9.16 8.63
CA ALA A 59 1.26 -10.04 9.51
C ALA A 59 -0.13 -9.47 9.81
N GLY A 60 -0.22 -8.18 10.11
CA GLY A 60 -1.50 -7.53 10.39
C GLY A 60 -2.44 -7.52 9.21
N LEU A 61 -1.91 -7.26 8.01
CA LEU A 61 -2.71 -7.28 6.78
C LEU A 61 -3.19 -8.70 6.47
N GLU A 62 -2.35 -9.72 6.61
CA GLU A 62 -2.75 -11.11 6.39
C GLU A 62 -3.83 -11.53 7.37
N GLN A 63 -3.67 -11.18 8.64
CA GLN A 63 -4.67 -11.49 9.65
C GLN A 63 -6.01 -10.82 9.33
N PHE A 64 -5.98 -9.55 8.92
CA PHE A 64 -7.19 -8.82 8.53
C PHE A 64 -7.88 -9.48 7.33
N ILE A 65 -7.11 -9.86 6.31
CA ILE A 65 -7.64 -10.51 5.11
C ILE A 65 -8.31 -11.83 5.49
N ARG A 66 -7.69 -12.63 6.35
CA ARG A 66 -8.27 -13.90 6.81
C ARG A 66 -9.53 -13.71 7.62
N ALA A 67 -9.58 -12.68 8.45
CA ALA A 67 -10.73 -12.42 9.30
C ALA A 67 -11.92 -11.82 8.55
N ASN A 68 -11.68 -11.07 7.48
CA ASN A 68 -12.72 -10.27 6.83
C ASN A 68 -12.96 -10.63 5.36
N GLY A 69 -12.15 -11.50 4.78
CA GLY A 69 -12.33 -11.94 3.39
C GLY A 69 -13.60 -12.73 3.22
N LYS A 70 -14.40 -12.38 2.20
CA LYS A 70 -15.71 -12.98 1.99
C LYS A 70 -15.67 -14.29 1.24
N ASN A 71 -14.69 -14.46 0.35
CA ASN A 71 -14.62 -15.65 -0.48
C ASN A 71 -13.50 -16.57 0.03
N ASP A 72 -12.37 -16.57 -0.63
CA ASP A 72 -11.24 -17.41 -0.27
C ASP A 72 -10.05 -16.51 0.09
N PRO A 73 -9.89 -16.15 1.38
CA PRO A 73 -8.80 -15.27 1.79
C PRO A 73 -7.42 -15.87 1.51
N GLU A 74 -7.27 -17.19 1.61
CA GLU A 74 -5.98 -17.83 1.31
C GLU A 74 -5.64 -17.73 -0.18
N ALA A 75 -6.63 -17.85 -1.07
CA ALA A 75 -6.42 -17.65 -2.49
C ALA A 75 -6.00 -16.22 -2.80
N LEU A 76 -6.57 -15.24 -2.10
CA LEU A 76 -6.19 -13.85 -2.25
C LEU A 76 -4.74 -13.63 -1.83
N ILE A 77 -4.34 -14.18 -0.70
CA ILE A 77 -2.96 -14.09 -0.20
C ILE A 77 -1.98 -14.77 -1.17
N LYS A 78 -2.31 -15.96 -1.64
CA LYS A 78 -1.50 -16.69 -2.61
C LYS A 78 -1.44 -15.98 -3.96
N GLY A 79 -2.52 -15.31 -4.36
CA GLY A 79 -2.55 -14.55 -5.61
C GLY A 79 -1.50 -13.46 -5.67
N VAL A 80 -1.06 -12.96 -4.53
CA VAL A 80 0.01 -11.97 -4.47
C VAL A 80 1.34 -12.57 -4.95
N ASP A 81 1.57 -13.86 -4.74
CA ASP A 81 2.78 -14.52 -5.22
C ASP A 81 2.87 -14.49 -6.76
N ASN A 82 1.73 -14.63 -7.45
CA ASN A 82 1.68 -14.48 -8.90
C ASN A 82 1.99 -13.05 -9.34
N ASN A 83 1.53 -12.07 -8.59
CA ASN A 83 1.83 -10.67 -8.87
C ASN A 83 3.31 -10.38 -8.66
N ILE A 84 3.92 -10.97 -7.64
CA ILE A 84 5.35 -10.87 -7.40
C ILE A 84 6.12 -11.45 -8.59
N GLN A 85 5.77 -12.64 -9.05
CA GLN A 85 6.45 -13.25 -10.19
C GLN A 85 6.35 -12.40 -11.44
N ARG A 86 5.18 -11.82 -11.70
CA ARG A 86 5.00 -10.93 -12.84
C ARG A 86 5.85 -9.66 -12.70
N ALA A 87 5.90 -9.09 -11.52
CA ALA A 87 6.71 -7.89 -11.26
C ALA A 87 8.19 -8.18 -11.45
N LEU A 88 8.68 -9.29 -10.93
CA LEU A 88 10.08 -9.68 -11.08
C LEU A 88 10.43 -9.96 -12.55
N SER A 89 9.54 -10.62 -13.28
CA SER A 89 9.74 -10.88 -14.71
C SER A 89 9.77 -9.60 -15.54
N GLY A 90 9.05 -8.57 -15.11
CA GLY A 90 9.03 -7.29 -15.81
C GLY A 90 10.14 -6.33 -15.38
N LEU A 91 10.90 -6.67 -14.35
CA LEU A 91 11.95 -5.79 -13.87
C LEU A 91 13.14 -5.85 -14.81
N LYS A 92 13.46 -4.71 -15.47
CA LYS A 92 14.49 -4.66 -16.49
C LYS A 92 15.89 -4.76 -15.92
N SER A 93 16.15 -4.12 -14.78
CA SER A 93 17.43 -4.18 -14.10
C SER A 93 17.29 -3.60 -12.70
N CYS A 94 18.28 -3.86 -11.86
CA CYS A 94 18.35 -3.28 -10.52
C CYS A 94 18.79 -1.81 -10.52
N GLN A 95 19.08 -1.25 -11.68
CA GLN A 95 19.39 0.16 -11.85
C GLN A 95 18.26 0.91 -12.59
N SER A 96 17.17 0.23 -12.90
CA SER A 96 16.06 0.83 -13.65
C SER A 96 15.27 1.82 -12.80
N GLU A 97 14.51 2.67 -13.48
CA GLU A 97 13.62 3.61 -12.80
C GLU A 97 12.53 2.87 -12.03
N ASP A 98 12.06 1.75 -12.57
CA ASP A 98 11.07 0.91 -11.89
C ASP A 98 11.61 0.40 -10.55
N PHE A 99 12.86 -0.02 -10.51
CA PHE A 99 13.47 -0.46 -9.25
C PHE A 99 13.64 0.70 -8.27
N ARG A 100 14.04 1.87 -8.75
CA ARG A 100 14.14 3.06 -7.89
C ARG A 100 12.78 3.44 -7.30
N LEU A 101 11.73 3.27 -8.09
CA LEU A 101 10.38 3.48 -7.60
C LEU A 101 10.06 2.52 -6.45
N ALA A 102 10.41 1.24 -6.61
CA ALA A 102 10.20 0.25 -5.56
C ALA A 102 10.96 0.61 -4.28
N GLN A 103 12.19 1.08 -4.40
CA GLN A 103 12.97 1.53 -3.24
C GLN A 103 12.29 2.69 -2.52
N ARG A 104 11.88 3.72 -3.26
CA ARG A 104 11.19 4.87 -2.67
C ARG A 104 9.88 4.46 -2.02
N ALA A 105 9.14 3.57 -2.68
CA ALA A 105 7.87 3.09 -2.16
C ALA A 105 8.07 2.31 -0.85
N MET A 106 9.07 1.45 -0.77
CA MET A 106 9.36 0.72 0.46
C MET A 106 9.82 1.64 1.58
N ASP A 107 10.59 2.68 1.26
CA ASP A 107 10.97 3.66 2.27
C ASP A 107 9.72 4.35 2.85
N GLN A 108 8.79 4.75 2.00
CA GLN A 108 7.54 5.38 2.44
C GLN A 108 6.65 4.41 3.21
N LEU A 109 6.48 3.21 2.69
CA LEU A 109 5.60 2.21 3.31
C LEU A 109 6.10 1.78 4.69
N THR A 110 7.40 1.80 4.91
CA THR A 110 8.00 1.39 6.18
C THR A 110 8.31 2.56 7.11
N GLU A 111 7.77 3.74 6.85
CA GLU A 111 7.83 4.85 7.80
C GLU A 111 6.91 4.58 8.99
N PRO A 112 7.28 5.05 10.21
CA PRO A 112 6.43 4.84 11.39
C PRO A 112 5.02 5.39 11.22
N GLU A 113 4.88 6.52 10.55
CA GLU A 113 3.60 7.18 10.31
C GLU A 113 2.70 6.32 9.42
N ASN A 114 3.29 5.66 8.44
CA ASN A 114 2.54 4.78 7.55
C ASN A 114 2.10 3.50 8.28
N GLU A 115 2.96 2.94 9.11
CA GLU A 115 2.56 1.80 9.93
C GLU A 115 1.38 2.17 10.85
N ALA A 116 1.42 3.33 11.47
CA ALA A 116 0.33 3.81 12.31
C ALA A 116 -0.96 3.98 11.52
N MET A 117 -0.87 4.53 10.31
CA MET A 117 -2.03 4.70 9.43
C MET A 117 -2.63 3.37 9.02
N VAL A 118 -1.80 2.41 8.63
CA VAL A 118 -2.25 1.06 8.27
C VAL A 118 -2.93 0.42 9.48
N ASN A 119 -2.31 0.45 10.64
CA ASN A 119 -2.88 -0.12 11.85
C ASN A 119 -4.23 0.51 12.21
N GLY A 120 -4.37 1.82 12.00
CA GLY A 120 -5.65 2.50 12.20
C GLY A 120 -6.72 1.99 11.26
N THR A 121 -6.37 1.77 9.99
CA THR A 121 -7.30 1.23 8.99
C THR A 121 -7.77 -0.18 9.36
N LEU A 122 -6.90 -1.00 9.91
CA LEU A 122 -7.20 -2.38 10.26
C LEU A 122 -8.13 -2.52 11.47
N LYS A 123 -8.41 -1.44 12.18
CA LYS A 123 -9.32 -1.47 13.32
C LYS A 123 -10.79 -1.54 12.92
N ILE A 124 -11.11 -1.20 11.67
CA ILE A 124 -12.49 -1.16 11.19
C ILE A 124 -12.70 -2.36 10.27
N PRO A 125 -13.49 -3.37 10.67
CA PRO A 125 -13.77 -4.52 9.83
C PRO A 125 -14.45 -4.11 8.52
N ARG A 126 -13.95 -4.62 7.41
CA ARG A 126 -14.52 -4.39 6.08
C ARG A 126 -13.94 -5.39 5.11
N ASP A 127 -14.59 -5.53 3.96
CA ASP A 127 -14.07 -6.36 2.88
C ASP A 127 -12.68 -5.87 2.48
N PRO A 128 -11.65 -6.75 2.52
CA PRO A 128 -10.30 -6.34 2.13
C PRO A 128 -10.17 -5.85 0.69
N GLN A 129 -11.08 -6.24 -0.19
CA GLN A 129 -11.06 -5.85 -1.60
C GLN A 129 -11.83 -4.57 -1.88
N LEU A 130 -12.50 -4.02 -0.87
CA LEU A 130 -13.24 -2.77 -1.03
C LEU A 130 -12.27 -1.60 -1.18
N GLY A 131 -12.39 -0.86 -2.27
CA GLY A 131 -11.53 0.26 -2.59
C GLY A 131 -10.80 0.07 -3.92
N THR A 132 -9.84 0.93 -4.17
CA THR A 132 -9.09 0.93 -5.43
C THR A 132 -7.63 0.50 -5.21
N CYS A 133 -6.94 0.21 -6.29
CA CYS A 133 -5.52 -0.12 -6.27
C CYS A 133 -4.74 0.88 -7.13
N GLY A 134 -4.85 2.12 -6.84
CA GLY A 134 -4.06 3.09 -7.57
C GLY A 134 -4.72 4.42 -7.71
#